data_7a1a8e050bc136fa5bf41aaa54a5ab0d
#
_entry.id   7a1a8e050bc136fa5bf41aaa54a5ab0d
#
_cell.length_a   1.000
_cell.length_b   1.000
_cell.length_c   1.000
_cell.angle_alpha   90.00
_cell.angle_beta   90.00
_cell.angle_gamma   90.00
#
_symmetry.space_group_name_H-M   'P 1'
#
loop_
_entity.id
_entity.type
_entity.pdbx_description
1 polymer ?
#
loop_
_entity_poly.entity_id
_entity_poly.type
_entity_poly.pdbx_seq_one_letter_code
_entity_poly.pdbx_strand_id
1 'polypeptide(L)'
;MNVEQLSEKIAALYFFYIPPIFPITYFFLPSIQYCPLSSVFINMNKIEIIELPKIYDPRGCLTVAEESSHIPFKINKVEWKHIGIIHSDAPMKLEHCSMMLIALAGEITIQVMEEARTLRLTRPNQALILGKDCKSSIIDSTEHSLLLTIHQK
;
A
#
# COMPACT_ATOMS: atom_id res chain seq x y z
N MET A 1 -4.22 15.57 34.68
CA MET A 1 -4.97 16.25 33.61
C MET A 1 -4.68 15.46 32.34
N ASN A 2 -5.69 14.73 31.83
CA ASN A 2 -5.52 13.69 30.81
C ASN A 2 -5.50 14.32 29.42
N VAL A 3 -4.77 13.70 28.48
CA VAL A 3 -4.55 14.18 27.12
C VAL A 3 -5.86 14.38 26.34
N GLU A 4 -6.91 13.64 26.67
CA GLU A 4 -8.26 13.79 26.09
C GLU A 4 -8.95 15.13 26.44
N GLN A 5 -8.67 15.72 27.59
CA GLN A 5 -9.23 17.03 27.97
C GLN A 5 -8.56 18.21 27.26
N LEU A 6 -7.36 18.01 26.70
CA LEU A 6 -6.67 19.04 25.92
C LEU A 6 -7.19 19.14 24.48
N SER A 7 -7.64 18.03 23.89
CA SER A 7 -8.15 18.02 22.52
C SER A 7 -9.51 18.73 22.38
N GLU A 8 -10.38 18.61 23.38
CA GLU A 8 -11.69 19.30 23.37
C GLU A 8 -11.58 20.81 23.58
N LYS A 9 -10.59 21.27 24.35
CA LYS A 9 -10.38 22.71 24.56
C LYS A 9 -9.75 23.42 23.36
N ILE A 10 -9.00 22.73 22.53
CA ILE A 10 -8.42 23.32 21.31
C ILE A 10 -9.47 23.42 20.20
N ALA A 11 -10.43 22.50 20.12
CA ALA A 11 -11.53 22.56 19.17
C ALA A 11 -12.52 23.71 19.48
N ALA A 12 -12.70 24.08 20.75
CA ALA A 12 -13.60 25.14 21.14
C ALA A 12 -13.04 26.56 20.91
N LEU A 13 -11.72 26.72 20.77
CA LEU A 13 -11.08 28.03 20.59
C LEU A 13 -11.06 28.50 19.13
N TYR A 14 -11.33 27.61 18.15
CA TYR A 14 -11.37 27.98 16.72
C TYR A 14 -12.74 28.42 16.22
N PHE A 15 -13.80 28.42 17.07
CA PHE A 15 -15.16 28.74 16.64
C PHE A 15 -15.60 30.19 16.96
N PHE A 16 -14.77 31.03 17.56
CA PHE A 16 -15.21 32.36 18.08
C PHE A 16 -14.43 33.57 17.56
N TYR A 17 -13.90 33.57 16.30
CA TYR A 17 -13.41 34.84 15.77
C TYR A 17 -13.53 34.90 14.25
N ILE A 18 -14.73 35.19 13.73
CA ILE A 18 -14.92 35.69 12.36
C ILE A 18 -15.83 36.93 12.45
N PRO A 19 -15.30 38.15 12.20
CA PRO A 19 -16.15 39.31 12.05
C PRO A 19 -16.87 39.29 10.71
N PRO A 20 -18.15 39.73 10.62
CA PRO A 20 -18.86 39.81 9.34
C PRO A 20 -18.47 41.12 8.66
N ILE A 21 -18.03 41.08 7.41
CA ILE A 21 -18.13 42.11 6.37
C ILE A 21 -17.05 41.83 5.32
N PHE A 22 -17.46 41.21 4.20
CA PHE A 22 -17.06 41.60 2.83
C PHE A 22 -17.85 40.78 1.78
N PRO A 23 -18.26 41.39 0.67
CA PRO A 23 -19.18 40.79 -0.30
C PRO A 23 -18.49 39.72 -1.15
N ILE A 24 -19.25 38.70 -1.46
CA ILE A 24 -18.91 37.52 -2.24
C ILE A 24 -18.65 37.94 -3.68
N THR A 25 -17.38 37.99 -4.08
CA THR A 25 -17.01 37.85 -5.48
C THR A 25 -16.48 36.43 -5.67
N TYR A 26 -17.18 35.63 -6.46
CA TYR A 26 -16.79 34.29 -6.84
C TYR A 26 -15.46 34.32 -7.58
N PHE A 27 -14.37 34.00 -6.89
CA PHE A 27 -13.11 33.63 -7.53
C PHE A 27 -13.12 32.11 -7.68
N PHE A 28 -13.23 31.65 -8.91
CA PHE A 28 -13.08 30.26 -9.30
C PHE A 28 -11.64 29.81 -8.99
N LEU A 29 -11.41 29.21 -7.84
CA LEU A 29 -10.18 28.48 -7.54
C LEU A 29 -10.34 27.06 -8.06
N PRO A 30 -9.38 26.53 -8.84
CA PRO A 30 -9.42 25.13 -9.24
C PRO A 30 -9.36 24.27 -7.97
N SER A 31 -10.32 23.36 -7.89
CA SER A 31 -10.52 22.40 -6.82
C SER A 31 -9.20 21.66 -6.50
N ILE A 32 -8.52 22.11 -5.45
CA ILE A 32 -7.57 21.24 -4.75
C ILE A 32 -8.42 20.17 -4.10
N GLN A 33 -8.44 19.04 -4.73
CA GLN A 33 -9.09 17.84 -4.22
C GLN A 33 -8.29 17.38 -3.00
N TYR A 34 -8.69 17.83 -1.81
CA TYR A 34 -8.21 17.28 -0.56
C TYR A 34 -8.61 15.81 -0.54
N CYS A 35 -7.65 14.95 -0.81
CA CYS A 35 -7.79 13.53 -0.50
C CYS A 35 -7.98 13.45 1.03
N PRO A 36 -9.14 13.00 1.55
CA PRO A 36 -9.28 12.85 2.98
C PRO A 36 -8.25 11.83 3.43
N LEU A 37 -7.38 12.23 4.36
CA LEU A 37 -6.58 11.34 5.17
C LEU A 37 -7.55 10.47 6.00
N SER A 38 -8.19 9.50 5.34
CA SER A 38 -8.79 8.39 6.05
C SER A 38 -7.63 7.64 6.69
N SER A 39 -7.49 7.76 8.00
CA SER A 39 -6.70 6.85 8.81
C SER A 39 -7.27 5.45 8.57
N VAL A 40 -6.76 4.79 7.55
CA VAL A 40 -7.08 3.40 7.25
C VAL A 40 -6.47 2.61 8.40
N PHE A 41 -7.29 2.27 9.39
CA PHE A 41 -6.98 1.15 10.29
C PHE A 41 -6.93 -0.09 9.41
N ILE A 42 -5.77 -0.37 8.85
CA ILE A 42 -5.53 -1.56 8.04
C ILE A 42 -5.63 -2.72 9.00
N ASN A 43 -6.69 -3.47 8.84
CA ASN A 43 -6.90 -4.73 9.54
C ASN A 43 -5.72 -5.64 9.13
N MET A 44 -4.79 -5.92 10.06
CA MET A 44 -3.51 -6.62 9.82
C MET A 44 -3.67 -8.04 9.25
N ASN A 45 -4.90 -8.52 9.10
CA ASN A 45 -5.24 -9.81 8.51
C ASN A 45 -5.80 -9.69 7.08
N LYS A 46 -5.68 -8.53 6.45
CA LYS A 46 -6.28 -8.27 5.14
C LYS A 46 -5.29 -8.61 4.02
N ILE A 47 -5.81 -9.28 2.99
CA ILE A 47 -5.13 -9.48 1.72
C ILE A 47 -5.61 -8.38 0.78
N GLU A 48 -4.71 -7.54 0.32
CA GLU A 48 -5.06 -6.38 -0.50
C GLU A 48 -4.05 -6.14 -1.61
N ILE A 49 -4.57 -5.87 -2.82
CA ILE A 49 -3.76 -5.34 -3.90
C ILE A 49 -3.93 -3.83 -3.92
N ILE A 50 -2.83 -3.11 -3.85
CA ILE A 50 -2.77 -1.65 -3.95
C ILE A 50 -2.00 -1.23 -5.19
N GLU A 51 -2.31 -0.05 -5.71
CA GLU A 51 -1.51 0.61 -6.73
C GLU A 51 -0.62 1.67 -6.09
N LEU A 52 0.68 1.50 -6.28
CA LEU A 52 1.68 2.45 -5.82
C LEU A 52 1.74 3.67 -6.75
N PRO A 53 2.01 4.87 -6.21
CA PRO A 53 2.15 6.08 -7.02
C PRO A 53 3.27 5.93 -8.04
N LYS A 54 2.98 6.37 -9.26
CA LYS A 54 3.91 6.33 -10.38
C LYS A 54 4.12 7.73 -10.94
N ILE A 55 5.36 8.20 -10.88
CA ILE A 55 5.77 9.51 -11.38
C ILE A 55 6.41 9.31 -12.74
N TYR A 56 5.90 10.00 -13.74
CA TYR A 56 6.42 9.95 -15.11
C TYR A 56 7.38 11.10 -15.38
N ASP A 57 8.51 10.78 -15.96
CA ASP A 57 9.53 11.72 -16.46
C ASP A 57 9.90 11.30 -17.88
N PRO A 58 10.29 12.21 -18.80
CA PRO A 58 10.73 11.83 -20.15
C PRO A 58 11.88 10.82 -20.19
N ARG A 59 12.64 10.68 -19.10
CA ARG A 59 13.76 9.75 -18.96
C ARG A 59 13.37 8.40 -18.38
N GLY A 60 12.13 8.26 -17.87
CA GLY A 60 11.64 7.03 -17.26
C GLY A 60 10.47 7.26 -16.30
N CYS A 61 10.19 6.25 -15.47
CA CYS A 61 9.15 6.35 -14.45
C CYS A 61 9.70 5.89 -13.09
N LEU A 62 9.27 6.57 -12.04
CA LEU A 62 9.57 6.25 -10.65
C LEU A 62 8.30 5.71 -9.98
N THR A 63 8.40 4.55 -9.33
CA THR A 63 7.36 4.04 -8.43
C THR A 63 7.85 4.21 -7.00
N VAL A 64 6.98 4.71 -6.12
CA VAL A 64 7.32 5.05 -4.74
C VAL A 64 6.52 4.18 -3.79
N ALA A 65 7.20 3.58 -2.80
CA ALA A 65 6.59 2.88 -1.68
C ALA A 65 7.15 3.44 -0.37
N GLU A 66 6.30 4.02 0.47
CA GLU A 66 6.67 4.67 1.71
C GLU A 66 6.00 3.99 2.90
N GLU A 67 6.77 3.86 3.99
CA GLU A 67 6.24 3.41 5.27
C GLU A 67 5.15 4.38 5.76
N SER A 68 4.11 3.86 6.36
CA SER A 68 2.93 4.59 6.86
C SER A 68 2.00 5.21 5.81
N SER A 69 2.43 5.36 4.57
CA SER A 69 1.58 5.85 3.47
C SER A 69 1.05 4.71 2.61
N HIS A 70 1.94 3.83 2.16
CA HIS A 70 1.64 2.71 1.27
C HIS A 70 1.89 1.36 1.94
N ILE A 71 2.90 1.31 2.85
CA ILE A 71 3.28 0.11 3.59
C ILE A 71 2.67 0.22 4.99
N PRO A 72 1.69 -0.63 5.37
CA PRO A 72 0.94 -0.51 6.62
C PRO A 72 1.68 -1.01 7.86
N PHE A 73 2.96 -1.33 7.74
CA PHE A 73 3.79 -1.87 8.82
C PHE A 73 5.20 -1.29 8.80
N LYS A 74 5.91 -1.44 9.91
CA LYS A 74 7.34 -1.07 10.00
C LYS A 74 8.19 -2.06 9.24
N ILE A 75 9.06 -1.53 8.38
CA ILE A 75 9.95 -2.33 7.55
C ILE A 75 11.07 -2.92 8.41
N ASN A 76 11.27 -4.23 8.31
CA ASN A 76 12.39 -4.94 8.91
C ASN A 76 13.43 -5.32 7.86
N LYS A 77 12.99 -5.93 6.77
CA LYS A 77 13.86 -6.46 5.72
C LYS A 77 13.25 -6.18 4.36
N VAL A 78 14.11 -5.83 3.41
CA VAL A 78 13.76 -5.73 1.98
C VAL A 78 14.66 -6.70 1.23
N GLU A 79 14.08 -7.55 0.42
CA GLU A 79 14.81 -8.49 -0.42
C GLU A 79 14.22 -8.56 -1.82
N TRP A 80 15.03 -8.91 -2.78
CA TRP A 80 14.57 -9.22 -4.12
C TRP A 80 15.14 -10.55 -4.58
N LYS A 81 14.33 -11.30 -5.30
CA LYS A 81 14.65 -12.63 -5.76
C LYS A 81 14.35 -12.75 -7.24
N HIS A 82 15.32 -13.23 -8.01
CA HIS A 82 15.07 -13.71 -9.36
C HIS A 82 14.35 -15.05 -9.27
N ILE A 83 13.23 -15.14 -9.95
CA ILE A 83 12.37 -16.33 -9.98
C ILE A 83 12.41 -16.87 -11.41
N GLY A 84 12.76 -18.14 -11.53
CA GLY A 84 12.61 -18.88 -12.77
C GLY A 84 11.15 -19.25 -13.02
N ILE A 85 10.90 -20.05 -14.03
CA ILE A 85 9.55 -20.55 -14.31
C ILE A 85 9.10 -21.46 -13.17
N ILE A 86 7.96 -21.11 -12.58
CA ILE A 86 7.26 -21.93 -11.59
C ILE A 86 5.96 -22.44 -12.24
N HIS A 87 5.62 -23.68 -11.97
CA HIS A 87 4.37 -24.30 -12.36
C HIS A 87 3.58 -24.72 -11.14
N SER A 88 2.27 -24.86 -11.29
CA SER A 88 1.34 -25.17 -10.21
C SER A 88 1.59 -26.52 -9.51
N ASP A 89 2.29 -27.44 -10.16
CA ASP A 89 2.70 -28.75 -9.61
C ASP A 89 3.86 -28.66 -8.59
N ALA A 90 4.66 -27.58 -8.64
CA ALA A 90 5.79 -27.33 -7.75
C ALA A 90 5.77 -25.89 -7.19
N PRO A 91 4.79 -25.52 -6.37
CA PRO A 91 4.63 -24.15 -5.89
C PRO A 91 5.75 -23.75 -4.90
N MET A 92 6.21 -22.52 -5.01
CA MET A 92 7.14 -21.95 -4.05
C MET A 92 6.39 -21.32 -2.87
N LYS A 93 6.54 -21.89 -1.68
CA LYS A 93 5.93 -21.35 -0.45
C LYS A 93 6.58 -20.03 -0.05
N LEU A 94 5.75 -19.10 0.40
CA LEU A 94 6.19 -17.84 0.99
C LEU A 94 6.21 -17.96 2.52
N GLU A 95 6.99 -17.09 3.18
CA GLU A 95 7.08 -17.03 4.64
C GLU A 95 5.75 -16.56 5.25
N HIS A 96 5.43 -17.06 6.45
CA HIS A 96 4.23 -16.66 7.19
C HIS A 96 4.51 -15.41 8.04
N CYS A 97 4.62 -14.26 7.39
CA CYS A 97 4.78 -12.96 8.05
C CYS A 97 4.02 -11.90 7.27
N SER A 98 3.73 -10.77 7.90
CA SER A 98 3.21 -9.63 7.15
C SER A 98 4.25 -9.15 6.16
N MET A 99 3.85 -9.10 4.90
CA MET A 99 4.75 -8.71 3.82
C MET A 99 4.03 -7.97 2.71
N MET A 100 4.79 -7.19 1.97
CA MET A 100 4.37 -6.61 0.70
C MET A 100 5.18 -7.24 -0.43
N LEU A 101 4.49 -7.67 -1.48
CA LEU A 101 5.06 -8.32 -2.65
C LEU A 101 4.85 -7.46 -3.89
N ILE A 102 5.91 -7.25 -4.68
CA ILE A 102 5.87 -6.47 -5.92
C ILE A 102 6.62 -7.26 -7.00
N ALA A 103 5.97 -7.51 -8.13
CA ALA A 103 6.65 -8.03 -9.32
C ALA A 103 7.31 -6.88 -10.06
N LEU A 104 8.63 -6.70 -9.89
CA LEU A 104 9.40 -5.64 -10.56
C LEU A 104 9.59 -5.92 -12.05
N ALA A 105 9.66 -7.21 -12.43
CA ALA A 105 9.72 -7.68 -13.80
C ALA A 105 9.02 -9.04 -13.93
N GLY A 106 8.51 -9.34 -15.11
CA GLY A 106 7.76 -10.57 -15.38
C GLY A 106 6.37 -10.55 -14.74
N GLU A 107 5.76 -11.72 -14.67
CA GLU A 107 4.45 -11.92 -14.08
C GLU A 107 4.53 -13.02 -13.02
N ILE A 108 3.86 -12.80 -11.90
CA ILE A 108 3.87 -13.73 -10.77
C ILE A 108 2.45 -13.94 -10.30
N THR A 109 2.04 -15.22 -10.23
CA THR A 109 0.73 -15.62 -9.74
C THR A 109 0.88 -16.23 -8.35
N ILE A 110 0.16 -15.66 -7.39
CA ILE A 110 0.20 -16.01 -5.97
C ILE A 110 -1.15 -16.60 -5.58
N GLN A 111 -1.12 -17.78 -4.98
CA GLN A 111 -2.29 -18.39 -4.37
C GLN A 111 -2.26 -18.12 -2.86
N VAL A 112 -3.38 -17.64 -2.33
CA VAL A 112 -3.59 -17.44 -0.90
C VAL A 112 -4.60 -18.46 -0.42
N MET A 113 -4.18 -19.28 0.55
CA MET A 113 -4.94 -20.46 0.98
C MET A 113 -6.20 -20.10 1.77
N GLU A 114 -6.12 -19.09 2.65
CA GLU A 114 -7.21 -18.71 3.55
C GLU A 114 -8.46 -18.24 2.82
N GLU A 115 -8.29 -17.52 1.72
CA GLU A 115 -9.40 -17.00 0.91
C GLU A 115 -9.66 -17.82 -0.36
N ALA A 116 -8.88 -18.88 -0.60
CA ALA A 116 -8.89 -19.65 -1.84
C ALA A 116 -8.77 -18.72 -3.09
N ARG A 117 -8.04 -17.61 -2.95
CA ARG A 117 -7.86 -16.59 -4.02
C ARG A 117 -6.54 -16.78 -4.73
N THR A 118 -6.62 -16.59 -6.03
CA THR A 118 -5.43 -16.48 -6.89
C THR A 118 -5.29 -15.05 -7.36
N LEU A 119 -4.12 -14.46 -7.13
CA LEU A 119 -3.81 -13.07 -7.42
C LEU A 119 -2.61 -13.00 -8.36
N ARG A 120 -2.69 -12.17 -9.39
CA ARG A 120 -1.64 -12.02 -10.40
C ARG A 120 -1.04 -10.63 -10.36
N LEU A 121 0.26 -10.56 -10.18
CA LEU A 121 1.05 -9.33 -10.24
C LEU A 121 1.72 -9.25 -11.63
N THR A 122 1.36 -8.20 -12.38
CA THR A 122 1.80 -8.02 -13.77
C THR A 122 2.47 -6.67 -14.02
N ARG A 123 2.41 -5.77 -13.03
CA ARG A 123 2.92 -4.40 -13.16
C ARG A 123 3.80 -4.02 -11.97
N PRO A 124 4.93 -3.32 -12.17
CA PRO A 124 5.86 -2.95 -11.10
C PRO A 124 5.31 -1.90 -10.11
N ASN A 125 4.18 -1.27 -10.41
CA ASN A 125 3.46 -0.39 -9.47
C ASN A 125 2.28 -1.08 -8.77
N GLN A 126 2.12 -2.38 -8.95
CA GLN A 126 1.09 -3.18 -8.29
C GLN A 126 1.72 -3.94 -7.13
N ALA A 127 1.24 -3.71 -5.92
CA ALA A 127 1.74 -4.36 -4.72
C ALA A 127 0.64 -5.19 -4.06
N LEU A 128 1.01 -6.40 -3.61
CA LEU A 128 0.16 -7.27 -2.82
C LEU A 128 0.59 -7.20 -1.36
N ILE A 129 -0.33 -6.81 -0.48
CA ILE A 129 -0.13 -6.84 0.97
C ILE A 129 -0.72 -8.13 1.51
N LEU A 130 0.09 -8.88 2.24
CA LEU A 130 -0.30 -10.11 2.95
C LEU A 130 -0.23 -9.88 4.46
N GLY A 131 -1.30 -10.23 5.16
CA GLY A 131 -1.35 -10.18 6.63
C GLY A 131 -0.51 -11.28 7.30
N LYS A 132 -0.33 -11.17 8.61
CA LYS A 132 0.61 -11.98 9.40
C LYS A 132 0.38 -13.49 9.32
N ASP A 133 -0.84 -13.96 9.22
CA ASP A 133 -1.16 -15.39 9.29
C ASP A 133 -1.54 -15.98 7.92
N CYS A 134 -1.33 -15.21 6.85
CA CYS A 134 -1.70 -15.67 5.50
C CYS A 134 -0.69 -16.69 4.97
N LYS A 135 -1.20 -17.91 4.69
CA LYS A 135 -0.42 -18.93 3.97
C LYS A 135 -0.55 -18.69 2.48
N SER A 136 0.58 -18.41 1.85
CA SER A 136 0.62 -18.11 0.43
C SER A 136 1.74 -18.85 -0.28
N SER A 137 1.56 -19.06 -1.57
CA SER A 137 2.54 -19.69 -2.44
C SER A 137 2.51 -19.10 -3.82
N ILE A 138 3.66 -19.02 -4.47
CA ILE A 138 3.75 -18.70 -5.89
C ILE A 138 3.47 -19.99 -6.66
N ILE A 139 2.44 -19.96 -7.48
CA ILE A 139 1.98 -21.13 -8.25
C ILE A 139 2.34 -21.04 -9.73
N ASP A 140 2.64 -19.84 -10.21
CA ASP A 140 3.02 -19.60 -11.59
C ASP A 140 3.90 -18.35 -11.69
N SER A 141 4.90 -18.38 -12.57
CA SER A 141 5.75 -17.23 -12.86
C SER A 141 6.36 -17.33 -14.27
N THR A 142 6.55 -16.18 -14.90
CA THR A 142 7.25 -16.11 -16.17
C THR A 142 8.76 -16.20 -15.97
N GLU A 143 9.47 -16.59 -17.03
CA GLU A 143 10.93 -16.60 -17.06
C GLU A 143 11.49 -15.19 -16.74
N HIS A 144 12.57 -15.14 -15.96
CA HIS A 144 13.23 -13.89 -15.52
C HIS A 144 12.35 -12.96 -14.68
N SER A 145 11.36 -13.49 -13.98
CA SER A 145 10.58 -12.69 -13.02
C SER A 145 11.45 -12.21 -11.88
N LEU A 146 11.23 -10.95 -11.47
CA LEU A 146 11.92 -10.34 -10.33
C LEU A 146 10.89 -9.94 -9.27
N LEU A 147 10.91 -10.63 -8.15
CA LEU A 147 10.05 -10.36 -7.00
C LEU A 147 10.78 -9.52 -5.96
N LEU A 148 10.22 -8.38 -5.60
CA LEU A 148 10.59 -7.61 -4.43
C LEU A 148 9.66 -7.98 -3.27
N THR A 149 10.24 -8.26 -2.11
CA THR A 149 9.51 -8.56 -0.87
C THR A 149 9.96 -7.62 0.23
N ILE A 150 9.00 -6.97 0.88
CA ILE A 150 9.20 -6.08 2.02
C ILE A 150 8.55 -6.75 3.23
N HIS A 151 9.34 -7.04 4.26
CA HIS A 151 8.89 -7.77 5.45
C HIS A 151 8.66 -6.83 6.62
N GLN A 152 7.64 -7.14 7.41
CA GLN A 152 7.36 -6.50 8.68
C GLN A 152 8.41 -6.88 9.74
N LYS A 153 8.66 -5.95 10.65
CA LYS A 153 9.45 -6.19 11.86
C LYS A 153 8.67 -7.02 12.88
#